data_aa9a6061430f373afc31977cb1d2465c
#
_entry.id   aa9a6061430f373afc31977cb1d2465c
#
_cell.length_a   1.000
_cell.length_b   1.000
_cell.length_c   1.000
_cell.angle_alpha   90.00
_cell.angle_beta   90.00
_cell.angle_gamma   90.00
#
_symmetry.space_group_name_H-M   'P 1'
#
loop_
_entity.id
_entity.type
_entity.pdbx_description
1 polymer ?
#
loop_
_entity_poly.entity_id
_entity_poly.type
_entity_poly.pdbx_seq_one_letter_code
_entity_poly.pdbx_strand_id
1 'polypeptide(L)'
;KEIEFESFDSIYEAHDRFEDVYEAIVTSLIELAQSEDIVYAVPGHPRVAETTTVKLLEYSHFNKDISVKVLGGKSFIDDIFEAVDVDPNDGFTLLDGTSLKESALNVRTHTVITQVYSVMIAADLKLTLMERYPDDFNVKIITGSHSDGAHVIECPLYEIDRYDDYFNNLTSLFIPQINEDTLLYQDFDYAVQTIDLLVDNEKGCPWDKVQTHDSLKRYLLEETFELFEAIDNEDDWHMIEELGDILLQVLLHSSIGKKEGYIDIKEIIESLNAKMIRRHPHIFSNAHVTSQEDLKNIWSHAKEKEGKVPRVKFEKVFADHFLKLYDETKNRQFDEDDLKQFLQQGEKNS
;
A
#
# COMPACT_ATOMS: atom_id res chain seq x y z
N LYS A 1 30.39 41.22 8.49
CA LYS A 1 31.38 40.67 7.54
C LYS A 1 30.54 39.92 6.50
N GLU A 2 30.59 40.37 5.28
CA GLU A 2 30.10 39.58 4.15
C GLU A 2 30.96 38.32 4.05
N ILE A 3 30.31 37.16 3.95
CA ILE A 3 30.99 35.89 3.69
C ILE A 3 31.08 35.76 2.18
N GLU A 4 32.30 35.64 1.65
CA GLU A 4 32.49 35.29 0.24
C GLU A 4 32.02 33.84 0.05
N PHE A 5 31.22 33.58 -0.98
CA PHE A 5 30.74 32.26 -1.34
C PHE A 5 30.72 32.12 -2.87
N GLU A 6 30.80 30.87 -3.31
CA GLU A 6 30.58 30.50 -4.71
C GLU A 6 29.21 29.77 -4.82
N SER A 7 28.50 29.99 -5.93
CA SER A 7 27.22 29.36 -6.22
C SER A 7 27.36 28.25 -7.25
N PHE A 8 26.58 27.19 -7.10
CA PHE A 8 26.45 26.13 -8.10
C PHE A 8 25.35 26.39 -9.15
N ASP A 9 24.77 27.58 -9.21
CA ASP A 9 23.71 27.93 -10.17
C ASP A 9 24.10 27.62 -11.61
N SER A 10 25.36 27.84 -11.98
CA SER A 10 25.89 27.52 -13.31
C SER A 10 25.85 26.03 -13.65
N ILE A 11 25.93 25.15 -12.66
CA ILE A 11 25.82 23.70 -12.85
C ILE A 11 24.35 23.33 -13.10
N TYR A 12 23.42 23.96 -12.37
CA TYR A 12 21.98 23.79 -12.62
C TYR A 12 21.56 24.24 -14.02
N GLU A 13 22.14 25.34 -14.51
CA GLU A 13 21.85 25.85 -15.85
C GLU A 13 22.46 25.01 -16.99
N ALA A 14 23.54 24.26 -16.71
CA ALA A 14 24.28 23.46 -17.67
C ALA A 14 23.70 22.05 -17.92
N HIS A 15 22.79 21.57 -17.07
CA HIS A 15 22.27 20.20 -17.13
C HIS A 15 20.75 20.17 -17.15
N ASP A 16 20.19 19.34 -18.02
CA ASP A 16 18.73 19.14 -18.14
C ASP A 16 18.17 18.17 -17.09
N ARG A 17 19.03 17.37 -16.46
CA ARG A 17 18.63 16.33 -15.48
C ARG A 17 19.22 16.61 -14.13
N PHE A 18 18.39 16.55 -13.09
CA PHE A 18 18.83 16.77 -11.71
C PHE A 18 19.89 15.78 -11.24
N GLU A 19 19.83 14.51 -11.69
CA GLU A 19 20.86 13.52 -11.33
C GLU A 19 22.26 13.95 -11.79
N ASP A 20 22.35 14.49 -13.00
CA ASP A 20 23.63 14.97 -13.57
C ASP A 20 24.13 16.21 -12.82
N VAL A 21 23.23 17.10 -12.40
CA VAL A 21 23.54 18.26 -11.54
C VAL A 21 24.14 17.80 -10.22
N TYR A 22 23.48 16.85 -9.52
CA TYR A 22 23.96 16.38 -8.22
C TYR A 22 25.33 15.68 -8.33
N GLU A 23 25.56 14.89 -9.37
CA GLU A 23 26.88 14.26 -9.62
C GLU A 23 27.97 15.30 -9.88
N ALA A 24 27.67 16.32 -10.67
CA ALA A 24 28.62 17.41 -10.97
C ALA A 24 28.99 18.21 -9.70
N ILE A 25 27.99 18.56 -8.87
CA ILE A 25 28.23 19.26 -7.60
C ILE A 25 29.04 18.38 -6.64
N VAL A 26 28.71 17.10 -6.50
CA VAL A 26 29.46 16.16 -5.65
C VAL A 26 30.91 16.07 -6.09
N THR A 27 31.18 15.94 -7.40
CA THR A 27 32.52 15.88 -7.96
C THR A 27 33.30 17.14 -7.65
N SER A 28 32.72 18.31 -7.87
CA SER A 28 33.37 19.61 -7.57
C SER A 28 33.69 19.76 -6.08
N LEU A 29 32.75 19.39 -5.19
CA LEU A 29 32.98 19.46 -3.75
C LEU A 29 34.08 18.51 -3.27
N ILE A 30 34.16 17.31 -3.83
CA ILE A 30 35.24 16.35 -3.51
C ILE A 30 36.60 16.89 -3.96
N GLU A 31 36.67 17.45 -5.16
CA GLU A 31 37.94 18.04 -5.68
C GLU A 31 38.42 19.20 -4.81
N LEU A 32 37.53 20.12 -4.43
CA LEU A 32 37.85 21.25 -3.56
C LEU A 32 38.30 20.78 -2.17
N ALA A 33 37.60 19.80 -1.60
CA ALA A 33 37.89 19.28 -0.27
C ALA A 33 39.23 18.56 -0.15
N GLN A 34 39.91 18.22 -1.26
CA GLN A 34 41.25 17.67 -1.24
C GLN A 34 42.31 18.72 -0.93
N SER A 35 42.04 19.99 -1.15
CA SER A 35 43.00 21.10 -0.99
C SER A 35 42.72 21.96 0.24
N GLU A 36 41.45 22.04 0.68
CA GLU A 36 41.04 22.92 1.76
C GLU A 36 39.75 22.44 2.47
N ASP A 37 39.51 22.95 3.68
CA ASP A 37 38.25 22.73 4.39
C ASP A 37 37.13 23.61 3.75
N ILE A 38 36.08 22.99 3.31
CA ILE A 38 34.97 23.69 2.68
C ILE A 38 33.68 23.57 3.51
N VAL A 39 32.78 24.54 3.35
CA VAL A 39 31.46 24.53 3.91
C VAL A 39 30.43 24.54 2.75
N TYR A 40 29.73 23.45 2.57
CA TYR A 40 28.63 23.38 1.62
C TYR A 40 27.33 23.76 2.33
N ALA A 41 26.76 24.88 1.95
CA ALA A 41 25.50 25.39 2.50
C ALA A 41 24.33 25.01 1.60
N VAL A 42 23.30 24.44 2.20
CA VAL A 42 22.07 24.03 1.52
C VAL A 42 20.84 24.74 2.16
N PRO A 43 19.79 25.01 1.40
CA PRO A 43 18.56 25.53 1.98
C PRO A 43 17.89 24.46 2.84
N GLY A 44 17.73 24.74 4.14
CA GLY A 44 17.09 23.83 5.08
C GLY A 44 18.05 22.83 5.74
N HIS A 45 17.50 21.66 6.13
CA HIS A 45 18.27 20.65 6.83
C HIS A 45 19.01 19.73 5.85
N PRO A 46 20.36 19.56 5.97
CA PRO A 46 21.16 18.85 4.97
C PRO A 46 20.85 17.36 4.77
N ARG A 47 19.99 16.76 5.62
CA ARG A 47 19.58 15.36 5.49
C ARG A 47 18.12 15.19 5.03
N VAL A 48 17.45 16.29 4.69
CA VAL A 48 16.04 16.24 4.32
C VAL A 48 15.90 16.69 2.87
N ALA A 49 15.55 15.74 1.99
CA ALA A 49 15.38 15.95 0.55
C ALA A 49 16.64 16.59 -0.14
N GLU A 50 17.85 16.23 0.32
CA GLU A 50 19.12 16.79 -0.16
C GLU A 50 20.03 15.68 -0.71
N THR A 51 19.89 15.37 -1.99
CA THR A 51 20.57 14.27 -2.67
C THR A 51 22.09 14.45 -2.69
N THR A 52 22.59 15.68 -2.89
CA THR A 52 24.03 15.97 -2.89
C THR A 52 24.68 15.59 -1.57
N THR A 53 24.04 15.94 -0.45
CA THR A 53 24.55 15.58 0.89
C THR A 53 24.57 14.06 1.11
N VAL A 54 23.53 13.34 0.64
CA VAL A 54 23.49 11.88 0.72
C VAL A 54 24.69 11.27 -0.01
N LYS A 55 24.91 11.67 -1.27
CA LYS A 55 26.04 11.19 -2.10
C LYS A 55 27.42 11.51 -1.49
N LEU A 56 27.59 12.70 -0.91
CA LEU A 56 28.84 13.06 -0.21
C LEU A 56 29.09 12.18 1.02
N LEU A 57 28.05 11.87 1.78
CA LEU A 57 28.15 10.98 2.93
C LEU A 57 28.46 9.54 2.52
N GLU A 58 27.84 9.05 1.46
CA GLU A 58 28.15 7.73 0.87
C GLU A 58 29.61 7.70 0.39
N TYR A 59 30.07 8.71 -0.34
CA TYR A 59 31.45 8.80 -0.77
C TYR A 59 32.41 8.75 0.42
N SER A 60 32.21 9.56 1.45
CA SER A 60 33.07 9.60 2.64
C SER A 60 33.06 8.31 3.47
N HIS A 61 32.00 7.50 3.34
CA HIS A 61 31.92 6.19 4.00
C HIS A 61 32.91 5.18 3.36
N PHE A 62 33.00 5.19 2.04
CA PHE A 62 33.86 4.27 1.29
C PHE A 62 35.28 4.80 1.06
N ASN A 63 35.47 6.11 1.09
CA ASN A 63 36.74 6.77 0.85
C ASN A 63 37.17 7.55 2.10
N LYS A 64 38.43 7.47 2.47
CA LYS A 64 38.96 8.12 3.68
C LYS A 64 39.76 9.38 3.38
N ASP A 65 39.76 9.83 2.14
CA ASP A 65 40.47 11.02 1.63
C ASP A 65 39.77 12.32 2.06
N ILE A 66 38.45 12.27 2.25
CA ILE A 66 37.65 13.37 2.80
C ILE A 66 36.80 12.93 4.00
N SER A 67 36.48 13.88 4.87
CA SER A 67 35.58 13.68 6.01
C SER A 67 34.42 14.65 5.93
N VAL A 68 33.20 14.13 5.95
CA VAL A 68 31.97 14.95 5.88
C VAL A 68 31.32 15.04 7.26
N LYS A 69 31.14 16.26 7.74
CA LYS A 69 30.44 16.56 8.99
C LYS A 69 29.16 17.34 8.67
N VAL A 70 28.00 16.73 8.93
CA VAL A 70 26.72 17.41 8.78
C VAL A 70 26.42 18.26 10.02
N LEU A 71 26.15 19.54 9.80
CA LEU A 71 25.63 20.45 10.81
C LEU A 71 24.11 20.53 10.62
N GLY A 72 23.36 20.31 11.70
CA GLY A 72 21.91 20.39 11.65
C GLY A 72 21.40 21.83 11.46
N GLY A 73 20.21 21.94 10.93
CA GLY A 73 19.49 23.20 10.72
C GLY A 73 17.97 22.98 10.80
N LYS A 74 17.22 24.07 10.69
CA LYS A 74 15.75 24.00 10.57
C LYS A 74 15.41 23.34 9.22
N SER A 75 14.44 22.42 9.22
CA SER A 75 13.93 21.79 8.02
C SER A 75 12.69 22.54 7.50
N PHE A 76 12.41 22.48 6.21
CA PHE A 76 11.15 22.95 5.65
C PHE A 76 9.94 22.17 6.22
N ILE A 77 10.16 20.98 6.75
CA ILE A 77 9.14 20.18 7.42
C ILE A 77 8.64 20.89 8.68
N ASP A 78 9.53 21.57 9.42
CA ASP A 78 9.13 22.36 10.61
C ASP A 78 8.15 23.47 10.21
N ASP A 79 8.39 24.13 9.06
CA ASP A 79 7.50 25.18 8.56
C ASP A 79 6.16 24.61 8.07
N ILE A 80 6.17 23.41 7.47
CA ILE A 80 4.93 22.73 7.07
C ILE A 80 4.06 22.44 8.29
N PHE A 81 4.62 21.83 9.35
CA PHE A 81 3.85 21.51 10.55
C PHE A 81 3.33 22.76 11.28
N GLU A 82 4.12 23.82 11.31
CA GLU A 82 3.68 25.13 11.82
C GLU A 82 2.50 25.67 10.99
N ALA A 83 2.57 25.56 9.68
CA ALA A 83 1.55 26.08 8.76
C ALA A 83 0.23 25.29 8.78
N VAL A 84 0.28 23.99 9.13
CA VAL A 84 -0.92 23.13 9.17
C VAL A 84 -1.46 22.91 10.60
N ASP A 85 -0.75 23.40 11.63
CA ASP A 85 -1.10 23.25 13.05
C ASP A 85 -1.28 21.78 13.48
N VAL A 86 -0.30 20.95 13.12
CA VAL A 86 -0.29 19.51 13.41
C VAL A 86 0.96 19.15 14.20
N ASP A 87 0.82 18.32 15.23
CA ASP A 87 1.97 17.73 15.95
C ASP A 87 2.50 16.53 15.15
N PRO A 88 3.77 16.53 14.70
CA PRO A 88 4.37 15.37 14.04
C PRO A 88 4.31 14.07 14.85
N ASN A 89 4.10 14.16 16.17
CA ASN A 89 3.95 13.00 17.05
C ASN A 89 2.63 12.22 16.82
N ASP A 90 1.65 12.84 16.17
CA ASP A 90 0.41 12.17 15.74
C ASP A 90 0.67 11.18 14.60
N GLY A 91 1.89 11.20 14.08
CA GLY A 91 2.36 10.33 12.99
C GLY A 91 2.22 11.00 11.63
N PHE A 92 3.31 10.94 10.85
CA PHE A 92 3.27 11.42 9.47
C PHE A 92 4.16 10.57 8.56
N THR A 93 3.85 10.61 7.27
CA THR A 93 4.64 10.01 6.19
C THR A 93 5.16 11.13 5.29
N LEU A 94 6.47 11.11 4.99
CA LEU A 94 7.11 12.04 4.06
C LEU A 94 7.40 11.29 2.75
N LEU A 95 6.84 11.75 1.64
CA LEU A 95 6.94 11.10 0.34
C LEU A 95 7.43 12.06 -0.73
N ASP A 96 8.09 11.52 -1.75
CA ASP A 96 8.51 12.26 -2.95
C ASP A 96 7.41 12.16 -4.02
N GLY A 97 6.90 13.32 -4.46
CA GLY A 97 5.81 13.41 -5.43
C GLY A 97 6.20 12.96 -6.83
N THR A 98 7.48 12.98 -7.18
CA THR A 98 7.95 12.56 -8.50
C THR A 98 7.95 11.05 -8.70
N SER A 99 7.84 10.29 -7.63
CA SER A 99 7.91 8.81 -7.64
C SER A 99 6.84 8.15 -6.76
N LEU A 100 5.79 8.87 -6.42
CA LEU A 100 4.71 8.38 -5.55
C LEU A 100 4.03 7.16 -6.16
N LYS A 101 3.81 6.15 -5.32
CA LYS A 101 2.98 4.99 -5.61
C LYS A 101 1.86 4.90 -4.59
N GLU A 102 0.69 4.47 -5.03
CA GLU A 102 -0.48 4.26 -4.16
C GLU A 102 -0.13 3.39 -2.94
N SER A 103 0.67 2.34 -3.13
CA SER A 103 1.10 1.42 -2.06
C SER A 103 1.95 2.05 -0.95
N ALA A 104 2.46 3.28 -1.14
CA ALA A 104 3.18 4.02 -0.11
C ALA A 104 2.26 4.87 0.78
N LEU A 105 1.00 5.03 0.39
CA LEU A 105 0.03 5.85 1.12
C LEU A 105 -0.50 5.10 2.35
N ASN A 106 -0.45 5.80 3.49
CA ASN A 106 -1.09 5.35 4.72
C ASN A 106 -2.13 6.38 5.15
N VAL A 107 -3.39 6.07 4.93
CA VAL A 107 -4.52 6.97 5.21
C VAL A 107 -4.72 7.29 6.71
N ARG A 108 -4.07 6.53 7.58
CA ARG A 108 -4.15 6.69 9.05
C ARG A 108 -3.09 7.62 9.64
N THR A 109 -2.20 8.15 8.81
CA THR A 109 -1.19 9.14 9.20
C THR A 109 -1.29 10.34 8.29
N HIS A 110 -0.88 11.51 8.78
CA HIS A 110 -0.71 12.67 7.91
C HIS A 110 0.33 12.36 6.82
N THR A 111 0.10 12.82 5.60
CA THR A 111 1.06 12.64 4.50
C THR A 111 1.55 14.00 4.01
N VAL A 112 2.86 14.19 4.00
CA VAL A 112 3.55 15.32 3.38
C VAL A 112 4.19 14.83 2.08
N ILE A 113 3.78 15.39 0.96
CA ILE A 113 4.34 15.06 -0.36
C ILE A 113 5.15 16.26 -0.83
N THR A 114 6.43 16.05 -1.03
CA THR A 114 7.40 17.06 -1.48
C THR A 114 7.58 17.02 -3.00
N GLN A 115 8.37 17.94 -3.56
CA GLN A 115 8.71 17.99 -4.98
C GLN A 115 7.48 18.20 -5.90
N VAL A 116 6.49 18.98 -5.44
CA VAL A 116 5.28 19.31 -6.22
C VAL A 116 5.51 20.62 -6.97
N TYR A 117 6.48 20.63 -7.89
CA TYR A 117 6.95 21.86 -8.54
C TYR A 117 6.24 22.19 -9.86
N SER A 118 5.29 21.40 -10.31
CA SER A 118 4.53 21.65 -11.53
C SER A 118 3.11 21.12 -11.49
N VAL A 119 2.23 21.69 -12.30
CA VAL A 119 0.85 21.22 -12.50
C VAL A 119 0.79 19.76 -12.96
N MET A 120 1.76 19.33 -13.79
CA MET A 120 1.80 17.95 -14.28
C MET A 120 2.00 16.97 -13.12
N ILE A 121 2.94 17.25 -12.21
CA ILE A 121 3.14 16.44 -11.00
C ILE A 121 1.88 16.47 -10.13
N ALA A 122 1.28 17.64 -9.91
CA ALA A 122 0.05 17.76 -9.14
C ALA A 122 -1.10 16.94 -9.74
N ALA A 123 -1.22 16.91 -11.07
CA ALA A 123 -2.22 16.10 -11.77
C ALA A 123 -1.98 14.59 -11.59
N ASP A 124 -0.73 14.12 -11.70
CA ASP A 124 -0.37 12.72 -11.47
C ASP A 124 -0.61 12.33 -10.01
N LEU A 125 -0.25 13.21 -9.07
CA LEU A 125 -0.49 13.01 -7.64
C LEU A 125 -1.99 12.94 -7.33
N LYS A 126 -2.80 13.80 -7.93
CA LYS A 126 -4.25 13.77 -7.79
C LYS A 126 -4.81 12.38 -8.14
N LEU A 127 -4.45 11.83 -9.28
CA LEU A 127 -4.91 10.51 -9.71
C LEU A 127 -4.46 9.41 -8.73
N THR A 128 -3.21 9.45 -8.31
CA THR A 128 -2.67 8.46 -7.36
C THR A 128 -3.34 8.55 -5.98
N LEU A 129 -3.61 9.77 -5.50
CA LEU A 129 -4.27 9.99 -4.21
C LEU A 129 -5.74 9.58 -4.24
N MET A 130 -6.44 9.80 -5.36
CA MET A 130 -7.86 9.42 -5.53
C MET A 130 -8.08 7.91 -5.54
N GLU A 131 -7.03 7.09 -5.65
CA GLU A 131 -7.12 5.64 -5.44
C GLU A 131 -7.35 5.27 -3.95
N ARG A 132 -7.09 6.20 -3.02
CA ARG A 132 -7.15 5.95 -1.56
C ARG A 132 -7.99 6.96 -0.80
N TYR A 133 -8.24 8.12 -1.35
CA TYR A 133 -8.98 9.22 -0.73
C TYR A 133 -10.16 9.61 -1.63
N PRO A 134 -11.29 10.02 -1.06
CA PRO A 134 -12.38 10.62 -1.83
C PRO A 134 -11.90 11.81 -2.68
N ASP A 135 -12.53 12.03 -3.82
CA ASP A 135 -12.18 13.13 -4.72
C ASP A 135 -12.40 14.50 -4.09
N ASP A 136 -13.38 14.63 -3.21
CA ASP A 136 -13.69 15.84 -2.44
C ASP A 136 -12.94 15.96 -1.10
N PHE A 137 -12.01 15.04 -0.81
CA PHE A 137 -11.21 15.09 0.42
C PHE A 137 -10.35 16.35 0.46
N ASN A 138 -10.44 17.11 1.56
CA ASN A 138 -9.70 18.36 1.70
C ASN A 138 -8.21 18.13 1.96
N VAL A 139 -7.39 18.74 1.11
CA VAL A 139 -5.93 18.73 1.18
C VAL A 139 -5.39 20.15 1.23
N LYS A 140 -4.11 20.32 1.55
CA LYS A 140 -3.48 21.64 1.59
C LYS A 140 -2.28 21.69 0.64
N ILE A 141 -2.25 22.69 -0.23
CA ILE A 141 -1.07 23.07 -1.01
C ILE A 141 -0.28 24.06 -0.16
N ILE A 142 0.97 23.78 0.12
CA ILE A 142 1.84 24.60 0.95
C ILE A 142 3.02 25.05 0.11
N THR A 143 3.20 26.35 -0.05
CA THR A 143 4.31 26.94 -0.79
C THR A 143 4.92 28.09 -0.01
N GLY A 144 6.19 28.36 -0.20
CA GLY A 144 6.91 29.46 0.42
C GLY A 144 8.19 29.04 1.13
N SER A 145 8.97 30.05 1.51
CA SER A 145 10.25 29.87 2.20
C SER A 145 10.19 30.43 3.62
N HIS A 146 11.18 30.05 4.42
CA HIS A 146 11.36 30.48 5.81
C HIS A 146 11.32 32.00 6.05
N SER A 147 11.64 32.84 5.02
CA SER A 147 11.71 34.29 5.16
C SER A 147 10.35 34.99 5.12
N ASP A 148 9.40 34.47 4.33
CA ASP A 148 8.13 35.14 4.03
C ASP A 148 6.91 34.41 4.64
N GLY A 149 7.14 33.30 5.33
CA GLY A 149 6.11 32.40 5.84
C GLY A 149 5.57 31.45 4.77
N ALA A 150 4.99 30.34 5.20
CA ALA A 150 4.34 29.41 4.30
C ALA A 150 2.98 29.95 3.85
N HIS A 151 2.70 29.87 2.56
CA HIS A 151 1.40 30.16 2.01
C HIS A 151 0.61 28.85 1.87
N VAL A 152 -0.57 28.80 2.47
CA VAL A 152 -1.39 27.59 2.54
C VAL A 152 -2.69 27.80 1.79
N ILE A 153 -3.01 26.90 0.86
CA ILE A 153 -4.29 26.83 0.17
C ILE A 153 -4.94 25.51 0.52
N GLU A 154 -6.13 25.57 1.07
CA GLU A 154 -6.97 24.40 1.31
C GLU A 154 -7.95 24.24 0.15
N CYS A 155 -8.01 23.02 -0.41
CA CYS A 155 -8.89 22.72 -1.54
C CYS A 155 -9.25 21.23 -1.54
N PRO A 156 -10.36 20.84 -2.18
CA PRO A 156 -10.65 19.44 -2.44
C PRO A 156 -9.62 18.82 -3.38
N LEU A 157 -9.34 17.53 -3.19
CA LEU A 157 -8.32 16.79 -3.92
C LEU A 157 -8.48 16.89 -5.45
N TYR A 158 -9.71 16.84 -5.96
CA TYR A 158 -9.98 16.96 -7.42
C TYR A 158 -9.57 18.31 -8.01
N GLU A 159 -9.28 19.33 -7.20
CA GLU A 159 -8.94 20.69 -7.67
C GLU A 159 -7.44 20.99 -7.60
N ILE A 160 -6.59 20.15 -7.01
CA ILE A 160 -5.19 20.51 -6.73
C ILE A 160 -4.42 20.99 -7.96
N ASP A 161 -4.67 20.44 -9.14
CA ASP A 161 -4.02 20.81 -10.41
C ASP A 161 -4.53 22.12 -11.05
N ARG A 162 -5.46 22.84 -10.40
CA ARG A 162 -5.97 24.13 -10.86
C ARG A 162 -5.20 25.32 -10.33
N TYR A 163 -4.23 25.10 -9.44
CA TYR A 163 -3.47 26.13 -8.74
C TYR A 163 -2.07 26.33 -9.33
N ASP A 164 -1.95 26.47 -10.67
CA ASP A 164 -0.69 26.54 -11.41
C ASP A 164 0.32 27.57 -10.86
N ASP A 165 -0.16 28.75 -10.50
CA ASP A 165 0.65 29.88 -9.99
C ASP A 165 1.38 29.56 -8.67
N TYR A 166 1.00 28.48 -7.98
CA TYR A 166 1.53 28.12 -6.66
C TYR A 166 2.58 26.98 -6.72
N PHE A 167 2.73 26.32 -7.87
CA PHE A 167 3.70 25.22 -7.98
C PHE A 167 5.09 25.74 -8.32
N ASN A 168 6.02 25.50 -7.41
CA ASN A 168 7.44 25.80 -7.56
C ASN A 168 8.28 24.82 -6.70
N ASN A 169 9.60 24.96 -6.71
CA ASN A 169 10.54 24.08 -5.99
C ASN A 169 10.34 24.06 -4.46
N LEU A 170 9.51 24.95 -3.91
CA LEU A 170 9.22 25.03 -2.48
C LEU A 170 7.79 24.57 -2.17
N THR A 171 7.13 23.92 -3.10
CA THR A 171 5.74 23.46 -2.93
C THR A 171 5.69 22.02 -2.44
N SER A 172 4.83 21.79 -1.46
CA SER A 172 4.47 20.50 -0.91
C SER A 172 2.96 20.37 -0.81
N LEU A 173 2.45 19.14 -0.86
CA LEU A 173 1.07 18.83 -0.50
C LEU A 173 1.03 18.26 0.91
N PHE A 174 0.04 18.65 1.68
CA PHE A 174 -0.29 18.05 2.95
C PHE A 174 -1.67 17.41 2.86
N ILE A 175 -1.74 16.12 3.17
CA ILE A 175 -2.94 15.32 3.21
C ILE A 175 -3.19 14.95 4.65
N PRO A 176 -4.29 15.41 5.28
CA PRO A 176 -4.65 15.01 6.64
C PRO A 176 -4.87 13.51 6.74
N GLN A 177 -4.64 12.95 7.93
CA GLN A 177 -5.05 11.58 8.22
C GLN A 177 -6.59 11.47 8.17
N ILE A 178 -7.09 10.31 7.79
CA ILE A 178 -8.52 10.02 7.84
C ILE A 178 -8.91 9.70 9.28
N ASN A 179 -9.84 10.49 9.82
CA ASN A 179 -10.39 10.33 11.18
C ASN A 179 -11.86 9.87 11.16
N GLU A 180 -12.54 9.94 10.01
CA GLU A 180 -13.92 9.49 9.88
C GLU A 180 -13.97 8.00 9.58
N ASP A 181 -14.63 7.21 10.43
CA ASP A 181 -14.73 5.75 10.28
C ASP A 181 -15.30 5.34 8.91
N THR A 182 -16.26 6.09 8.39
CA THR A 182 -16.87 5.81 7.08
C THR A 182 -15.88 5.86 5.92
N LEU A 183 -14.86 6.72 5.99
CA LEU A 183 -13.80 6.82 5.00
C LEU A 183 -12.78 5.68 5.12
N LEU A 184 -12.75 4.98 6.25
CA LEU A 184 -11.90 3.81 6.49
C LEU A 184 -12.53 2.49 6.03
N TYR A 185 -13.77 2.49 5.54
CA TYR A 185 -14.44 1.25 5.12
C TYR A 185 -13.75 0.52 3.96
N GLN A 186 -12.91 1.19 3.20
CA GLN A 186 -12.08 0.59 2.16
C GLN A 186 -10.70 0.13 2.67
N ASP A 187 -10.37 0.42 3.94
CA ASP A 187 -9.08 0.05 4.53
C ASP A 187 -9.10 -1.38 5.06
N PHE A 188 -8.17 -2.20 4.61
CA PHE A 188 -8.11 -3.61 4.98
C PHE A 188 -7.82 -3.81 6.48
N ASP A 189 -6.93 -3.00 7.07
CA ASP A 189 -6.63 -3.10 8.50
C ASP A 189 -7.84 -2.69 9.35
N TYR A 190 -8.65 -1.75 8.85
CA TYR A 190 -9.91 -1.40 9.50
C TYR A 190 -10.90 -2.56 9.46
N ALA A 191 -11.02 -3.28 8.33
CA ALA A 191 -11.84 -4.47 8.24
C ALA A 191 -11.37 -5.55 9.22
N VAL A 192 -10.06 -5.82 9.32
CA VAL A 192 -9.49 -6.76 10.29
C VAL A 192 -9.84 -6.36 11.72
N GLN A 193 -9.67 -5.09 12.09
CA GLN A 193 -9.97 -4.59 13.43
C GLN A 193 -11.47 -4.68 13.76
N THR A 194 -12.33 -4.41 12.78
CA THR A 194 -13.78 -4.53 12.93
C THR A 194 -14.17 -5.97 13.24
N ILE A 195 -13.64 -6.94 12.52
CA ILE A 195 -13.95 -8.35 12.75
C ILE A 195 -13.32 -8.86 14.05
N ASP A 196 -12.10 -8.44 14.38
CA ASP A 196 -11.48 -8.73 15.68
C ASP A 196 -12.35 -8.27 16.86
N LEU A 197 -12.98 -7.08 16.72
CA LEU A 197 -13.91 -6.56 17.72
C LEU A 197 -15.20 -7.39 17.81
N LEU A 198 -15.75 -7.85 16.68
CA LEU A 198 -16.97 -8.67 16.68
C LEU A 198 -16.78 -10.00 17.42
N VAL A 199 -15.62 -10.63 17.31
CA VAL A 199 -15.32 -11.90 17.99
C VAL A 199 -14.74 -11.73 19.39
N ASP A 200 -14.53 -10.51 19.89
CA ASP A 200 -13.98 -10.24 21.21
C ASP A 200 -14.84 -10.89 22.33
N ASN A 201 -14.18 -11.48 23.34
CA ASN A 201 -14.86 -12.21 24.38
C ASN A 201 -15.74 -11.32 25.29
N GLU A 202 -15.31 -10.10 25.54
CA GLU A 202 -15.96 -9.19 26.49
C GLU A 202 -16.95 -8.26 25.76
N LYS A 203 -16.50 -7.62 24.68
CA LYS A 203 -17.24 -6.57 23.97
C LYS A 203 -17.87 -7.01 22.67
N GLY A 204 -17.51 -8.21 22.18
CA GLY A 204 -17.94 -8.71 20.88
C GLY A 204 -19.42 -9.03 20.77
N CYS A 205 -19.85 -9.22 19.55
CA CYS A 205 -21.21 -9.61 19.22
C CYS A 205 -21.56 -10.98 19.86
N PRO A 206 -22.71 -11.12 20.50
CA PRO A 206 -23.13 -12.39 21.12
C PRO A 206 -23.15 -13.59 20.17
N TRP A 207 -23.36 -13.35 18.88
CA TRP A 207 -23.37 -14.38 17.86
C TRP A 207 -21.95 -14.71 17.36
N ASP A 208 -21.14 -13.69 17.03
CA ASP A 208 -19.81 -13.86 16.45
C ASP A 208 -18.80 -14.47 17.44
N LYS A 209 -18.83 -14.03 18.69
CA LYS A 209 -17.86 -14.47 19.72
C LYS A 209 -17.97 -15.95 20.09
N VAL A 210 -19.06 -16.64 19.76
CA VAL A 210 -19.27 -18.06 20.03
C VAL A 210 -19.03 -18.96 18.81
N GLN A 211 -18.74 -18.35 17.66
CA GLN A 211 -18.43 -19.10 16.44
C GLN A 211 -17.12 -19.87 16.57
N THR A 212 -17.06 -20.98 15.85
CA THR A 212 -15.88 -21.84 15.74
C THR A 212 -15.58 -22.08 14.27
N HIS A 213 -14.38 -22.56 13.96
CA HIS A 213 -14.05 -22.98 12.61
C HIS A 213 -15.05 -24.02 12.04
N ASP A 214 -15.62 -24.85 12.89
CA ASP A 214 -16.58 -25.86 12.46
C ASP A 214 -17.96 -25.27 12.20
N SER A 215 -18.45 -24.36 13.04
CA SER A 215 -19.76 -23.71 12.85
C SER A 215 -19.80 -22.83 11.61
N LEU A 216 -18.68 -22.25 11.21
CA LEU A 216 -18.58 -21.36 10.05
C LEU A 216 -18.56 -22.09 8.71
N LYS A 217 -18.32 -23.41 8.66
CA LYS A 217 -18.23 -24.15 7.40
C LYS A 217 -19.49 -24.04 6.54
N ARG A 218 -20.68 -24.04 7.17
CA ARG A 218 -21.93 -23.92 6.45
C ARG A 218 -22.10 -22.55 5.80
N TYR A 219 -21.74 -21.49 6.50
CA TYR A 219 -21.82 -20.12 5.99
C TYR A 219 -20.86 -19.92 4.82
N LEU A 220 -19.60 -20.38 4.90
CA LEU A 220 -18.69 -20.33 3.78
C LEU A 220 -19.23 -21.05 2.52
N LEU A 221 -19.99 -22.12 2.67
CA LEU A 221 -20.65 -22.76 1.53
C LEU A 221 -21.84 -21.95 1.02
N GLU A 222 -22.63 -21.36 1.91
CA GLU A 222 -23.76 -20.50 1.59
C GLU A 222 -23.27 -19.32 0.71
N GLU A 223 -22.31 -18.54 1.19
CA GLU A 223 -21.71 -17.41 0.46
C GLU A 223 -21.06 -17.85 -0.87
N THR A 224 -20.49 -19.06 -0.92
CA THR A 224 -19.93 -19.58 -2.16
C THR A 224 -21.01 -19.85 -3.21
N PHE A 225 -22.18 -20.34 -2.83
CA PHE A 225 -23.29 -20.58 -3.77
C PHE A 225 -23.98 -19.29 -4.18
N GLU A 226 -24.11 -18.33 -3.28
CA GLU A 226 -24.66 -17.01 -3.57
C GLU A 226 -23.74 -16.26 -4.54
N LEU A 227 -22.41 -16.38 -4.38
CA LEU A 227 -21.45 -15.89 -5.39
C LEU A 227 -21.65 -16.58 -6.75
N PHE A 228 -21.91 -17.90 -6.79
CA PHE A 228 -22.15 -18.58 -8.07
C PHE A 228 -23.42 -18.06 -8.74
N GLU A 229 -24.49 -17.82 -7.97
CA GLU A 229 -25.73 -17.24 -8.48
C GLU A 229 -25.47 -15.82 -9.03
N ALA A 230 -24.73 -14.99 -8.31
CA ALA A 230 -24.37 -13.64 -8.76
C ALA A 230 -23.57 -13.66 -10.08
N ILE A 231 -22.61 -14.58 -10.21
CA ILE A 231 -21.82 -14.78 -11.44
C ILE A 231 -22.71 -15.26 -12.59
N ASP A 232 -23.58 -16.23 -12.34
CA ASP A 232 -24.45 -16.79 -13.38
C ASP A 232 -25.49 -15.78 -13.89
N ASN A 233 -25.89 -14.84 -13.02
CA ASN A 233 -26.80 -13.75 -13.34
C ASN A 233 -26.09 -12.50 -13.92
N GLU A 234 -24.77 -12.48 -14.00
CA GLU A 234 -23.96 -11.32 -14.40
C GLU A 234 -24.30 -10.07 -13.56
N ASP A 235 -24.57 -10.26 -12.25
CA ASP A 235 -24.91 -9.20 -11.30
C ASP A 235 -23.67 -8.75 -10.52
N ASP A 236 -23.02 -7.68 -11.02
CA ASP A 236 -21.81 -7.13 -10.44
C ASP A 236 -21.98 -6.65 -8.99
N TRP A 237 -23.16 -6.09 -8.66
CA TRP A 237 -23.41 -5.59 -7.30
C TRP A 237 -23.56 -6.73 -6.30
N HIS A 238 -24.33 -7.74 -6.64
CA HIS A 238 -24.47 -8.95 -5.86
C HIS A 238 -23.12 -9.68 -5.72
N MET A 239 -22.33 -9.75 -6.81
CA MET A 239 -20.98 -10.34 -6.76
C MET A 239 -20.04 -9.59 -5.81
N ILE A 240 -20.14 -8.26 -5.70
CA ILE A 240 -19.37 -7.48 -4.73
C ILE A 240 -19.77 -7.86 -3.29
N GLU A 241 -21.06 -8.00 -3.02
CA GLU A 241 -21.60 -8.41 -1.72
C GLU A 241 -21.06 -9.79 -1.32
N GLU A 242 -21.23 -10.79 -2.17
CA GLU A 242 -20.83 -12.17 -1.89
C GLU A 242 -19.31 -12.36 -1.77
N LEU A 243 -18.52 -11.61 -2.55
CA LEU A 243 -17.05 -11.57 -2.36
C LEU A 243 -16.68 -10.94 -1.02
N GLY A 244 -17.44 -9.96 -0.55
CA GLY A 244 -17.31 -9.37 0.78
C GLY A 244 -17.58 -10.41 1.87
N ASP A 245 -18.62 -11.23 1.72
CA ASP A 245 -19.00 -12.25 2.68
C ASP A 245 -18.03 -13.44 2.68
N ILE A 246 -17.47 -13.82 1.55
CA ILE A 246 -16.34 -14.77 1.50
C ILE A 246 -15.11 -14.19 2.23
N LEU A 247 -14.79 -12.90 2.05
CA LEU A 247 -13.72 -12.23 2.78
C LEU A 247 -14.02 -12.21 4.30
N LEU A 248 -15.26 -11.95 4.70
CA LEU A 248 -15.71 -12.04 6.09
C LEU A 248 -15.41 -13.43 6.68
N GLN A 249 -15.69 -14.52 5.96
CA GLN A 249 -15.35 -15.87 6.42
C GLN A 249 -13.83 -16.02 6.67
N VAL A 250 -12.99 -15.48 5.79
CA VAL A 250 -11.53 -15.52 5.97
C VAL A 250 -11.12 -14.73 7.22
N LEU A 251 -11.68 -13.55 7.43
CA LEU A 251 -11.39 -12.70 8.57
C LEU A 251 -11.89 -13.30 9.89
N LEU A 252 -13.10 -13.89 9.92
CA LEU A 252 -13.64 -14.59 11.08
C LEU A 252 -12.74 -15.78 11.47
N HIS A 253 -12.36 -16.62 10.51
CA HIS A 253 -11.43 -17.72 10.75
C HIS A 253 -10.08 -17.23 11.28
N SER A 254 -9.56 -16.12 10.76
CA SER A 254 -8.33 -15.49 11.23
C SER A 254 -8.46 -15.00 12.67
N SER A 255 -9.52 -14.26 12.98
CA SER A 255 -9.75 -13.71 14.33
C SER A 255 -10.00 -14.77 15.37
N ILE A 256 -10.72 -15.86 15.04
CA ILE A 256 -10.88 -17.02 15.91
C ILE A 256 -9.52 -17.68 16.17
N GLY A 257 -8.72 -17.95 15.14
CA GLY A 257 -7.41 -18.55 15.27
C GLY A 257 -6.41 -17.70 16.06
N LYS A 258 -6.46 -16.38 15.88
CA LYS A 258 -5.68 -15.40 16.66
C LYS A 258 -6.04 -15.44 18.14
N LYS A 259 -7.31 -15.53 18.46
CA LYS A 259 -7.84 -15.68 19.83
C LYS A 259 -7.36 -16.96 20.49
N GLU A 260 -7.24 -18.04 19.73
CA GLU A 260 -6.74 -19.35 20.17
C GLU A 260 -5.20 -19.47 20.08
N GLY A 261 -4.52 -18.52 19.47
CA GLY A 261 -3.07 -18.38 19.46
C GLY A 261 -2.31 -19.23 18.43
N TYR A 262 -2.95 -19.60 17.29
CA TYR A 262 -2.32 -20.46 16.29
C TYR A 262 -2.47 -20.02 14.82
N ILE A 263 -3.32 -19.06 14.49
CA ILE A 263 -3.46 -18.47 13.14
C ILE A 263 -3.75 -16.99 13.30
N ASP A 264 -3.16 -16.15 12.42
CA ASP A 264 -3.63 -14.78 12.23
C ASP A 264 -3.66 -14.40 10.75
N ILE A 265 -4.19 -13.21 10.44
CA ILE A 265 -4.32 -12.71 9.07
C ILE A 265 -2.97 -12.55 8.38
N LYS A 266 -1.91 -12.23 9.10
CA LYS A 266 -0.57 -12.04 8.54
C LYS A 266 -0.01 -13.35 8.00
N GLU A 267 -0.20 -14.45 8.73
CA GLU A 267 0.23 -15.78 8.30
C GLU A 267 -0.58 -16.27 7.08
N ILE A 268 -1.87 -15.93 7.02
CA ILE A 268 -2.73 -16.24 5.86
C ILE A 268 -2.22 -15.49 4.62
N ILE A 269 -1.95 -14.19 4.75
CA ILE A 269 -1.44 -13.34 3.67
C ILE A 269 -0.04 -13.80 3.24
N GLU A 270 0.86 -14.08 4.20
CA GLU A 270 2.20 -14.59 3.92
C GLU A 270 2.15 -15.90 3.14
N SER A 271 1.31 -16.85 3.58
CA SER A 271 1.12 -18.13 2.89
C SER A 271 0.59 -17.95 1.45
N LEU A 272 -0.33 -17.01 1.25
CA LEU A 272 -0.85 -16.67 -0.07
C LEU A 272 0.24 -16.09 -0.95
N ASN A 273 0.93 -15.04 -0.50
CA ASN A 273 1.96 -14.33 -1.27
C ASN A 273 3.13 -15.26 -1.62
N ALA A 274 3.66 -15.97 -0.64
CA ALA A 274 4.75 -16.91 -0.86
C ALA A 274 4.38 -18.00 -1.89
N LYS A 275 3.15 -18.48 -1.83
CA LYS A 275 2.62 -19.44 -2.82
C LYS A 275 2.51 -18.83 -4.22
N MET A 276 1.96 -17.61 -4.33
CA MET A 276 1.76 -16.95 -5.64
C MET A 276 3.10 -16.60 -6.28
N ILE A 277 4.02 -16.00 -5.54
CA ILE A 277 5.36 -15.65 -6.05
C ILE A 277 6.09 -16.91 -6.53
N ARG A 278 6.10 -17.97 -5.72
CA ARG A 278 6.78 -19.23 -6.06
C ARG A 278 6.19 -19.91 -7.30
N ARG A 279 4.86 -19.83 -7.49
CA ARG A 279 4.16 -20.48 -8.61
C ARG A 279 4.15 -19.65 -9.89
N HIS A 280 4.58 -18.39 -9.84
CA HIS A 280 4.61 -17.50 -11.00
C HIS A 280 6.00 -16.90 -11.25
N PRO A 281 7.06 -17.75 -11.38
CA PRO A 281 8.42 -17.27 -11.60
C PRO A 281 8.59 -16.51 -12.93
N HIS A 282 7.68 -16.65 -13.87
CA HIS A 282 7.62 -15.90 -15.11
C HIS A 282 7.19 -14.43 -14.91
N ILE A 283 6.55 -14.11 -13.79
CA ILE A 283 6.17 -12.73 -13.41
C ILE A 283 7.19 -12.14 -12.44
N PHE A 284 7.60 -12.91 -11.42
CA PHE A 284 8.41 -12.44 -10.29
C PHE A 284 9.91 -12.76 -10.42
N SER A 285 10.32 -13.44 -11.51
CA SER A 285 11.69 -13.86 -11.78
C SER A 285 11.95 -13.86 -13.29
N ASN A 286 13.14 -14.28 -13.72
CA ASN A 286 13.54 -14.28 -15.13
C ASN A 286 13.14 -15.56 -15.90
N ALA A 287 12.11 -16.29 -15.49
CA ALA A 287 11.65 -17.48 -16.21
C ALA A 287 10.90 -17.08 -17.48
N HIS A 288 11.40 -17.54 -18.63
CA HIS A 288 10.72 -17.32 -19.90
C HIS A 288 9.61 -18.35 -20.11
N VAL A 289 8.43 -17.85 -20.48
CA VAL A 289 7.26 -18.65 -20.85
C VAL A 289 6.87 -18.28 -22.27
N THR A 290 6.77 -19.28 -23.14
CA THR A 290 6.40 -19.09 -24.54
C THR A 290 5.08 -19.77 -24.90
N SER A 291 4.58 -20.67 -24.03
CA SER A 291 3.36 -21.44 -24.28
C SER A 291 2.57 -21.71 -22.98
N GLN A 292 1.29 -22.06 -23.13
CA GLN A 292 0.46 -22.55 -21.99
C GLN A 292 1.00 -23.86 -21.40
N GLU A 293 1.69 -24.65 -22.18
CA GLU A 293 2.31 -25.91 -21.73
C GLU A 293 3.49 -25.64 -20.80
N ASP A 294 4.30 -24.60 -21.09
CA ASP A 294 5.36 -24.14 -20.19
C ASP A 294 4.79 -23.71 -18.83
N LEU A 295 3.66 -23.00 -18.81
CA LEU A 295 2.98 -22.61 -17.57
C LEU A 295 2.53 -23.82 -16.75
N LYS A 296 1.90 -24.81 -17.39
CA LYS A 296 1.46 -26.04 -16.71
C LYS A 296 2.65 -26.80 -16.12
N ASN A 297 3.77 -26.86 -16.84
CA ASN A 297 5.00 -27.49 -16.37
C ASN A 297 5.59 -26.76 -15.16
N ILE A 298 5.65 -25.41 -15.21
CA ILE A 298 6.10 -24.59 -14.08
C ILE A 298 5.24 -24.83 -12.85
N TRP A 299 3.93 -24.82 -12.99
CA TRP A 299 3.01 -25.06 -11.87
C TRP A 299 3.10 -26.48 -11.30
N SER A 300 3.26 -27.49 -12.16
CA SER A 300 3.44 -28.87 -11.73
C SER A 300 4.73 -29.05 -10.96
N HIS A 301 5.84 -28.52 -11.44
CA HIS A 301 7.13 -28.53 -10.73
C HIS A 301 7.09 -27.76 -9.39
N ALA A 302 6.39 -26.61 -9.37
CA ALA A 302 6.24 -25.84 -8.13
C ALA A 302 5.43 -26.63 -7.08
N LYS A 303 4.35 -27.31 -7.50
CA LYS A 303 3.53 -28.16 -6.62
C LYS A 303 4.30 -29.39 -6.12
N GLU A 304 5.11 -30.03 -6.95
CA GLU A 304 5.96 -31.18 -6.58
C GLU A 304 7.00 -30.79 -5.53
N LYS A 305 7.66 -29.61 -5.71
CA LYS A 305 8.62 -29.09 -4.72
C LYS A 305 7.97 -28.74 -3.37
N GLU A 306 6.68 -28.45 -3.35
CA GLU A 306 5.94 -28.21 -2.11
C GLU A 306 5.69 -29.50 -1.27
N GLY A 307 6.05 -30.67 -1.80
CA GLY A 307 5.85 -31.95 -1.12
C GLY A 307 4.38 -32.28 -0.84
N LYS A 308 3.45 -31.62 -1.51
CA LYS A 308 2.02 -31.84 -1.32
C LYS A 308 1.64 -33.17 -1.98
N VAL A 309 1.29 -34.13 -1.13
CA VAL A 309 0.60 -35.35 -1.55
C VAL A 309 -0.62 -34.95 -2.39
N PRO A 310 -0.87 -35.60 -3.56
CA PRO A 310 -2.09 -35.36 -4.34
C PRO A 310 -3.30 -35.39 -3.41
N ARG A 311 -4.05 -34.29 -3.37
CA ARG A 311 -5.23 -34.20 -2.49
C ARG A 311 -6.13 -35.40 -2.81
N VAL A 312 -6.30 -36.26 -1.84
CA VAL A 312 -7.26 -37.34 -1.87
C VAL A 312 -8.58 -36.74 -2.33
N LYS A 313 -8.99 -37.18 -3.51
CA LYS A 313 -10.29 -36.98 -4.13
C LYS A 313 -11.13 -35.90 -3.46
N PHE A 314 -10.87 -34.64 -3.87
CA PHE A 314 -11.62 -33.47 -3.44
C PHE A 314 -13.15 -33.73 -3.51
N GLU A 315 -13.58 -34.44 -4.55
CA GLU A 315 -14.98 -34.79 -4.79
C GLU A 315 -15.60 -35.60 -3.65
N LYS A 316 -14.82 -36.51 -3.05
CA LYS A 316 -15.33 -37.31 -1.92
C LYS A 316 -15.47 -36.47 -0.65
N VAL A 317 -14.46 -35.65 -0.36
CA VAL A 317 -14.49 -34.75 0.82
C VAL A 317 -15.62 -33.73 0.67
N PHE A 318 -15.78 -33.17 -0.52
CA PHE A 318 -16.88 -32.26 -0.84
C PHE A 318 -18.24 -32.90 -0.68
N ALA A 319 -18.44 -34.10 -1.25
CA ALA A 319 -19.72 -34.82 -1.13
C ALA A 319 -20.05 -35.19 0.32
N ASP A 320 -19.05 -35.66 1.09
CA ASP A 320 -19.26 -36.02 2.50
C ASP A 320 -19.66 -34.79 3.36
N HIS A 321 -19.02 -33.63 3.14
CA HIS A 321 -19.37 -32.40 3.85
C HIS A 321 -20.71 -31.82 3.37
N PHE A 322 -20.95 -31.83 2.07
CA PHE A 322 -22.19 -31.33 1.49
C PHE A 322 -23.40 -32.13 1.96
N LEU A 323 -23.31 -33.46 1.95
CA LEU A 323 -24.38 -34.33 2.45
C LEU A 323 -24.66 -34.12 3.94
N LYS A 324 -23.59 -33.90 4.74
CA LYS A 324 -23.76 -33.59 6.16
C LYS A 324 -24.50 -32.26 6.36
N LEU A 325 -24.12 -31.20 5.63
CA LEU A 325 -24.79 -29.91 5.69
C LEU A 325 -26.22 -29.97 5.17
N TYR A 326 -26.47 -30.73 4.11
CA TYR A 326 -27.81 -30.98 3.58
C TYR A 326 -28.70 -31.66 4.64
N ASP A 327 -28.21 -32.67 5.33
CA ASP A 327 -28.92 -33.35 6.41
C ASP A 327 -29.24 -32.41 7.59
N GLU A 328 -28.36 -31.45 7.88
CA GLU A 328 -28.56 -30.42 8.91
C GLU A 328 -29.56 -29.34 8.47
N THR A 329 -29.71 -29.13 7.17
CA THR A 329 -30.60 -28.09 6.59
C THR A 329 -31.92 -28.61 6.03
N LYS A 330 -32.25 -29.85 6.28
CA LYS A 330 -33.48 -30.56 5.76
C LYS A 330 -34.80 -29.83 5.94
N ASN A 331 -34.88 -28.79 6.75
CA ASN A 331 -36.08 -27.97 6.94
C ASN A 331 -36.21 -26.78 5.99
N ARG A 332 -35.25 -26.56 5.13
CA ARG A 332 -35.29 -25.57 4.04
C ARG A 332 -35.52 -26.34 2.73
N GLN A 333 -36.48 -25.94 1.94
CA GLN A 333 -37.00 -26.55 0.70
C GLN A 333 -35.90 -26.77 -0.37
N PHE A 334 -35.03 -27.77 -0.18
CA PHE A 334 -34.14 -28.25 -1.25
C PHE A 334 -34.68 -29.56 -1.79
N ASP A 335 -34.79 -29.67 -3.13
CA ASP A 335 -35.10 -30.92 -3.79
C ASP A 335 -33.82 -31.77 -3.93
N GLU A 336 -33.88 -33.03 -3.54
CA GLU A 336 -32.75 -33.98 -3.63
C GLU A 336 -32.30 -34.21 -5.07
N ASP A 337 -33.20 -34.00 -6.04
CA ASP A 337 -32.92 -34.13 -7.47
C ASP A 337 -32.15 -32.94 -8.04
N ASP A 338 -32.38 -31.72 -7.56
CA ASP A 338 -31.63 -30.53 -7.92
C ASP A 338 -30.17 -30.67 -7.50
N LEU A 339 -29.93 -31.21 -6.30
CA LEU A 339 -28.59 -31.48 -5.79
C LEU A 339 -27.83 -32.50 -6.62
N LYS A 340 -28.49 -33.59 -7.03
CA LYS A 340 -27.88 -34.60 -7.90
C LYS A 340 -27.55 -34.05 -9.27
N GLN A 341 -28.39 -33.19 -9.79
CA GLN A 341 -28.16 -32.54 -11.09
C GLN A 341 -27.01 -31.59 -11.08
N PHE A 342 -26.83 -30.82 -10.01
CA PHE A 342 -25.67 -29.94 -9.79
C PHE A 342 -24.35 -30.73 -9.71
N LEU A 343 -24.30 -31.81 -8.94
CA LEU A 343 -23.12 -32.66 -8.80
C LEU A 343 -22.74 -33.36 -10.12
N GLN A 344 -23.74 -33.70 -10.97
CA GLN A 344 -23.52 -34.31 -12.28
C GLN A 344 -23.07 -33.31 -13.37
N GLN A 345 -23.42 -32.02 -13.24
CA GLN A 345 -22.98 -30.97 -14.17
C GLN A 345 -21.49 -30.61 -13.96
N GLY A 346 -20.99 -30.68 -12.73
CA GLY A 346 -19.58 -30.50 -12.41
C GLY A 346 -18.65 -31.55 -13.04
N GLU A 347 -19.11 -32.78 -13.21
CA GLU A 347 -18.37 -33.86 -13.86
C GLU A 347 -18.24 -33.70 -15.41
N LYS A 348 -19.11 -32.92 -16.04
CA LYS A 348 -19.10 -32.72 -17.50
C LYS A 348 -18.21 -31.56 -17.96
N ASN A 349 -17.80 -30.68 -17.06
CA ASN A 349 -17.00 -29.49 -17.35
C ASN A 349 -15.54 -29.56 -16.83
N SER A 350 -15.10 -30.71 -16.31
CA SER A 350 -13.72 -30.95 -15.82
C SER A 350 -12.82 -31.65 -16.83
#